data_920eb5155a4fb28f4b35515df179a1cb
#
_entry.id   920eb5155a4fb28f4b35515df179a1cb
#
_cell.length_a   1.000
_cell.length_b   1.000
_cell.length_c   1.000
_cell.angle_alpha   90.00
_cell.angle_beta   90.00
_cell.angle_gamma   90.00
#
_symmetry.space_group_name_H-M   'P 1'
#
loop_
_entity.id
_entity.type
_entity.pdbx_description
1 polymer ?
#
loop_
_entity_poly.entity_id
_entity_poly.type
_entity_poly.pdbx_seq_one_letter_code
_entity_poly.pdbx_strand_id
1 'polypeptide(L)'
;FMDLEQGAVDAIAMDVIVAGYQIQQRNADFIILEDSLSAEEYGVGFKKGNTELRDKVQATLEEMAADGTLKSVSEKWFGEDVTTIGK
;
A
#
# COMPACT_ATOMS: atom_id res chain seq x y z
N PHE A 1 4.86 9.13 14.41
CA PHE A 1 4.15 10.34 13.88
C PHE A 1 4.06 11.48 14.91
N MET A 2 3.85 11.17 16.16
CA MET A 2 3.75 12.24 17.19
C MET A 2 5.00 13.10 17.26
N ASP A 3 6.17 12.49 17.25
CA ASP A 3 7.43 13.24 17.30
C ASP A 3 7.62 14.09 16.04
N LEU A 4 7.19 13.58 14.89
CA LEU A 4 7.24 14.33 13.65
C LEU A 4 6.28 15.52 13.67
N GLU A 5 5.06 15.31 14.15
CA GLU A 5 4.06 16.39 14.28
C GLU A 5 4.51 17.48 15.23
N GLN A 6 5.21 17.11 16.31
CA GLN A 6 5.69 18.03 17.31
C GLN A 6 7.02 18.71 16.98
N GLY A 7 7.64 18.30 15.87
CA GLY A 7 8.93 18.85 15.46
C GLY A 7 10.13 18.30 16.21
N ALA A 8 9.95 17.22 16.98
CA ALA A 8 11.05 16.56 17.66
C ALA A 8 12.02 15.87 16.71
N VAL A 9 11.51 15.42 15.57
CA VAL A 9 12.30 14.83 14.47
C VAL A 9 11.90 15.47 13.16
N ASP A 10 12.79 15.46 12.18
CA ASP A 10 12.54 16.06 10.86
C ASP A 10 11.94 15.08 9.87
N ALA A 11 12.18 13.79 10.07
CA ALA A 11 11.68 12.73 9.21
C ALA A 11 11.59 11.42 9.97
N ILE A 12 10.79 10.50 9.47
CA ILE A 12 10.69 9.13 9.99
C ILE A 12 10.80 8.14 8.84
N ALA A 13 11.28 6.94 9.15
CA ALA A 13 11.34 5.83 8.22
C ALA A 13 10.32 4.78 8.65
N MET A 14 9.48 4.35 7.73
CA MET A 14 8.46 3.33 8.01
C MET A 14 7.92 2.74 6.72
N ASP A 15 7.07 1.73 6.86
CA ASP A 15 6.36 1.11 5.75
C ASP A 15 5.47 2.13 5.04
N VAL A 16 5.54 2.20 3.71
CA VAL A 16 4.80 3.18 2.91
C VAL A 16 3.28 2.99 3.02
N ILE A 17 2.81 1.75 3.15
CA ILE A 17 1.38 1.46 3.27
C ILE A 17 0.84 2.02 4.58
N VAL A 18 1.54 1.76 5.69
CA VAL A 18 1.17 2.29 7.00
C VAL A 18 1.28 3.81 7.00
N ALA A 19 2.34 4.36 6.41
CA ALA A 19 2.53 5.82 6.34
C ALA A 19 1.38 6.49 5.58
N GLY A 20 1.03 5.98 4.41
CA GLY A 20 -0.07 6.54 3.62
C GLY A 20 -1.40 6.53 4.36
N TYR A 21 -1.70 5.42 5.02
CA TYR A 21 -2.91 5.31 5.83
C TYR A 21 -2.93 6.33 6.97
N GLN A 22 -1.84 6.44 7.72
CA GLN A 22 -1.76 7.38 8.84
C GLN A 22 -1.87 8.83 8.40
N ILE A 23 -1.25 9.20 7.28
CA ILE A 23 -1.33 10.55 6.73
C ILE A 23 -2.78 10.89 6.39
N GLN A 24 -3.50 9.97 5.73
CA GLN A 24 -4.91 10.18 5.38
C GLN A 24 -5.79 10.28 6.62
N GLN A 25 -5.63 9.37 7.58
CA GLN A 25 -6.48 9.34 8.77
C GLN A 25 -6.29 10.58 9.64
N ARG A 26 -5.08 11.10 9.70
CA ARG A 26 -4.76 12.28 10.51
C ARG A 26 -4.97 13.59 9.74
N ASN A 27 -5.22 13.51 8.45
CA ASN A 27 -5.25 14.67 7.56
C ASN A 27 -3.98 15.53 7.76
N ALA A 28 -2.84 14.85 7.88
CA ALA A 28 -1.57 15.48 8.21
C ALA A 28 -0.89 16.05 6.97
N ASP A 29 -0.18 17.17 7.15
CA ASP A 29 0.55 17.84 6.08
C ASP A 29 1.99 17.30 5.98
N PHE A 30 2.10 16.01 5.69
CA PHE A 30 3.38 15.32 5.49
C PHE A 30 3.47 14.81 4.06
N ILE A 31 4.70 14.69 3.57
CA ILE A 31 4.95 14.12 2.26
C ILE A 31 5.74 12.82 2.41
N ILE A 32 5.56 11.93 1.44
CA ILE A 32 6.38 10.74 1.31
C ILE A 32 7.45 11.04 0.27
N LEU A 33 8.72 10.94 0.67
CA LEU A 33 9.84 11.20 -0.23
C LEU A 33 9.94 10.13 -1.31
N GLU A 34 10.46 10.49 -2.47
CA GLU A 34 10.69 9.54 -3.55
C GLU A 34 11.77 8.52 -3.23
N ASP A 35 12.77 8.93 -2.44
CA ASP A 35 13.85 8.04 -2.02
C ASP A 35 13.32 6.97 -1.07
N SER A 36 13.73 5.73 -1.31
CA SER A 36 13.31 4.58 -0.52
C SER A 36 14.52 3.89 0.09
N LEU A 37 14.40 3.47 1.36
CA LEU A 37 15.44 2.70 2.04
C LEU A 37 15.47 1.26 1.54
N SER A 38 14.32 0.69 1.21
CA SER A 38 14.20 -0.64 0.63
C SER A 38 12.87 -0.75 -0.10
N ALA A 39 12.80 -1.66 -1.05
CA ALA A 39 11.55 -1.98 -1.75
C ALA A 39 11.00 -3.29 -1.20
N GLU A 40 9.71 -3.30 -0.91
CA GLU A 40 9.00 -4.48 -0.42
C GLU A 40 7.73 -4.71 -1.20
N GLU A 41 7.31 -5.97 -1.29
CA GLU A 41 6.02 -6.33 -1.85
C GLU A 41 5.23 -7.14 -0.84
N TYR A 42 3.93 -6.86 -0.73
CA TYR A 42 3.01 -7.64 0.08
C TYR A 42 2.28 -8.63 -0.82
N GLY A 43 2.02 -9.79 -0.28
CA GLY A 43 1.28 -10.81 -0.99
C GLY A 43 0.23 -11.45 -0.11
N VAL A 44 -0.67 -12.19 -0.74
CA VAL A 44 -1.69 -12.98 -0.04
C VAL A 44 -1.22 -14.43 0.00
N GLY A 45 -1.07 -14.97 1.22
CA GLY A 45 -0.63 -16.36 1.41
C GLY A 45 -1.79 -17.33 1.42
N PHE A 46 -1.56 -18.53 0.88
CA PHE A 46 -2.53 -19.62 0.84
C PHE A 46 -1.93 -20.87 1.43
N LYS A 47 -2.80 -21.73 1.93
CA LYS A 47 -2.37 -23.05 2.39
C LYS A 47 -1.70 -23.83 1.24
N LYS A 48 -0.57 -24.47 1.52
CA LYS A 48 0.14 -25.27 0.53
C LYS A 48 -0.80 -26.30 -0.10
N GLY A 49 -0.81 -26.35 -1.42
CA GLY A 49 -1.67 -27.26 -2.18
C GLY A 49 -3.03 -26.67 -2.57
N ASN A 50 -3.45 -25.55 -1.97
CA ASN A 50 -4.71 -24.91 -2.31
C ASN A 50 -4.54 -23.97 -3.51
N THR A 51 -4.12 -24.53 -4.63
CA THR A 51 -3.81 -23.77 -5.84
C THR A 51 -5.05 -23.27 -6.56
N GLU A 52 -6.18 -23.99 -6.43
CA GLU A 52 -7.43 -23.58 -7.06
C GLU A 52 -7.91 -22.22 -6.51
N LEU A 53 -7.93 -22.07 -5.18
CA LEU A 53 -8.32 -20.80 -4.57
C LEU A 53 -7.30 -19.70 -4.91
N ARG A 54 -6.00 -20.01 -4.85
CA ARG A 54 -4.96 -19.06 -5.22
C ARG A 54 -5.16 -18.53 -6.63
N ASP A 55 -5.41 -19.41 -7.58
CA ASP A 55 -5.57 -19.04 -8.99
C ASP A 55 -6.84 -18.21 -9.20
N LYS A 56 -7.93 -18.52 -8.50
CA LYS A 56 -9.16 -17.73 -8.56
C LYS A 56 -8.96 -16.32 -8.02
N VAL A 57 -8.28 -16.21 -6.88
CA VAL A 57 -7.99 -14.88 -6.27
C VAL A 57 -7.05 -14.09 -7.19
N GLN A 58 -6.02 -14.73 -7.73
CA GLN A 58 -5.08 -14.07 -8.64
C GLN A 58 -5.79 -13.55 -9.89
N ALA A 59 -6.63 -14.37 -10.51
CA ALA A 59 -7.38 -13.98 -11.69
C ALA A 59 -8.33 -12.80 -11.40
N THR A 60 -8.99 -12.83 -10.26
CA THR A 60 -9.88 -11.74 -9.84
C THR A 60 -9.12 -10.45 -9.60
N LEU A 61 -7.94 -10.52 -8.97
CA LEU A 61 -7.09 -9.36 -8.76
C LEU A 61 -6.62 -8.76 -10.08
N GLU A 62 -6.28 -9.61 -11.05
CA GLU A 62 -5.90 -9.15 -12.39
C GLU A 62 -7.05 -8.45 -13.11
N GLU A 63 -8.27 -8.94 -12.99
CA GLU A 63 -9.46 -8.27 -13.51
C GLU A 63 -9.70 -6.94 -12.85
N MET A 64 -9.53 -6.87 -11.53
CA MET A 64 -9.67 -5.62 -10.78
C MET A 64 -8.58 -4.60 -11.13
N ALA A 65 -7.40 -5.07 -11.46
CA ALA A 65 -6.33 -4.19 -11.97
C ALA A 65 -6.71 -3.61 -13.33
N ALA A 66 -7.28 -4.43 -14.21
CA ALA A 66 -7.65 -4.02 -15.56
C ALA A 66 -8.83 -3.03 -15.58
N ASP A 67 -9.80 -3.20 -14.66
CA ASP A 67 -11.01 -2.34 -14.63
C ASP A 67 -10.86 -1.10 -13.76
N GLY A 68 -9.72 -0.92 -13.10
CA GLY A 68 -9.46 0.23 -12.25
C GLY A 68 -9.90 0.08 -10.80
N THR A 69 -10.49 -1.03 -10.41
CA THR A 69 -10.98 -1.25 -9.04
C THR A 69 -9.83 -1.25 -8.03
N LEU A 70 -8.71 -1.94 -8.33
CA LEU A 70 -7.56 -1.97 -7.44
C LEU A 70 -6.99 -0.58 -7.21
N LYS A 71 -6.86 0.19 -8.28
CA LYS A 71 -6.39 1.58 -8.19
C LYS A 71 -7.30 2.41 -7.29
N SER A 72 -8.61 2.32 -7.48
CA SER A 72 -9.57 3.06 -6.68
C SER A 72 -9.49 2.70 -5.21
N VAL A 73 -9.39 1.42 -4.88
CA VAL A 73 -9.29 0.96 -3.49
C VAL A 73 -7.99 1.44 -2.87
N SER A 74 -6.88 1.33 -3.59
CA SER A 74 -5.57 1.77 -3.12
C SER A 74 -5.56 3.27 -2.86
N GLU A 75 -6.10 4.06 -3.77
CA GLU A 75 -6.17 5.51 -3.60
C GLU A 75 -7.05 5.89 -2.41
N LYS A 76 -8.14 5.17 -2.20
CA LYS A 76 -9.03 5.41 -1.06
C LYS A 76 -8.32 5.22 0.29
N TRP A 77 -7.52 4.17 0.41
CA TRP A 77 -6.92 3.79 1.69
C TRP A 77 -5.53 4.37 1.91
N PHE A 78 -4.77 4.60 0.86
CA PHE A 78 -3.35 4.98 0.95
C PHE A 78 -3.03 6.31 0.28
N GLY A 79 -3.98 6.90 -0.43
CA GLY A 79 -3.77 8.17 -1.11
C GLY A 79 -3.16 8.05 -2.50
N GLU A 80 -2.67 6.87 -2.86
CA GLU A 80 -2.06 6.62 -4.18
C GLU A 80 -2.20 5.16 -4.55
N ASP A 81 -1.94 4.84 -5.82
CA ASP A 81 -1.95 3.46 -6.29
C ASP A 81 -0.62 2.78 -5.98
N VAL A 82 -0.60 1.97 -4.92
CA VAL A 82 0.57 1.20 -4.49
C VAL A 82 0.54 -0.25 -4.99
N THR A 83 -0.43 -0.60 -5.84
CA THR A 83 -0.57 -1.97 -6.33
C THR A 83 0.45 -2.28 -7.43
N THR A 84 0.84 -3.55 -7.54
CA THR A 84 1.79 -4.02 -8.56
C THR A 84 1.17 -5.01 -9.53
N ILE A 85 -0.04 -5.49 -9.26
CA ILE A 85 -0.72 -6.47 -10.11
C ILE A 85 -1.08 -5.82 -11.45
N GLY A 86 -0.71 -6.47 -12.52
CA GLY A 86 -0.96 -5.97 -13.87
C GLY A 86 0.03 -4.92 -14.38
N LYS A 87 1.10 -4.72 -13.62
CA LYS A 87 2.12 -3.70 -13.98
C LYS A 87 3.47 -4.31 -14.29
#